data_41a36516a949388400ced3dab5c1e42e
#
_entry.id   41a36516a949388400ced3dab5c1e42e
#
_cell.length_a   1.000
_cell.length_b   1.000
_cell.length_c   1.000
_cell.angle_alpha   90.00
_cell.angle_beta   90.00
_cell.angle_gamma   90.00
#
_symmetry.space_group_name_H-M   'P 1'
#
loop_
_entity.id
_entity.type
_entity.pdbx_description
1 polymer ?
#
loop_
_entity_poly.entity_id
_entity_poly.type
_entity_poly.pdbx_seq_one_letter_code
_entity_poly.pdbx_strand_id
1 'polypeptide(L)'
;GVLVLIASIFTINPIWNYGPYDPSPVSAGTQPDWYIGFADGALRLVPPHWEFVLFDRTWSLNILVPLVGLGLFIVIVMIYPFIEAWLTGDKREHHIAERPRNAATRTAVGAAGVTFYAVLWAAASSDIIATHFHLTMEGVIHTLQAMLILGPVVGYFVTKRICIALQKKDREI
;
A
#
# COMPACT_ATOMS: atom_id res chain seq x y z
N GLY A 1 0.10 -15.82 15.89
CA GLY A 1 0.26 -15.42 17.30
C GLY A 1 0.74 -13.99 17.47
N VAL A 2 1.83 -13.62 16.77
CA VAL A 2 2.40 -12.25 16.87
C VAL A 2 1.42 -11.20 16.38
N LEU A 3 0.77 -11.42 15.23
CA LEU A 3 -0.22 -10.48 14.69
C LEU A 3 -1.43 -10.31 15.61
N VAL A 4 -1.92 -11.40 16.20
CA VAL A 4 -3.02 -11.35 17.16
C VAL A 4 -2.62 -10.57 18.41
N LEU A 5 -1.42 -10.81 18.91
CA LEU A 5 -0.90 -10.09 20.09
C LEU A 5 -0.79 -8.59 19.81
N ILE A 6 -0.20 -8.20 18.68
CA ILE A 6 -0.07 -6.79 18.29
C ILE A 6 -1.46 -6.14 18.15
N ALA A 7 -2.39 -6.78 17.46
CA ALA A 7 -3.75 -6.27 17.29
C ALA A 7 -4.52 -6.12 18.61
N SER A 8 -4.20 -6.95 19.59
CA SER A 8 -4.83 -6.88 20.93
C SER A 8 -4.28 -5.77 21.81
N ILE A 9 -3.00 -5.45 21.66
CA ILE A 9 -2.32 -4.45 22.51
C ILE A 9 -2.41 -3.05 21.90
N PHE A 10 -2.17 -2.94 20.58
CA PHE A 10 -2.16 -1.67 19.86
C PHE A 10 -3.50 -1.44 19.17
N THR A 11 -4.45 -0.87 19.89
CA THR A 11 -5.77 -0.54 19.38
C THR A 11 -5.80 0.94 18.92
N ILE A 12 -6.28 1.18 17.71
CA ILE A 12 -6.43 2.53 17.15
C ILE A 12 -7.78 3.13 17.52
N ASN A 13 -8.83 2.30 17.52
CA ASN A 13 -10.19 2.67 17.91
C ASN A 13 -10.64 1.87 19.14
N PRO A 14 -10.37 2.35 20.35
CA PRO A 14 -10.84 1.68 21.57
C PRO A 14 -12.36 1.90 21.73
N ILE A 15 -13.14 1.05 21.09
CA ILE A 15 -14.63 1.17 21.05
C ILE A 15 -15.28 1.15 22.43
N TRP A 16 -14.66 0.51 23.39
CA TRP A 16 -15.11 0.49 24.78
C TRP A 16 -15.11 1.86 25.47
N ASN A 17 -14.36 2.85 24.93
CA ASN A 17 -14.35 4.21 25.45
C ASN A 17 -15.52 5.05 24.95
N TYR A 18 -16.26 4.59 23.95
CA TYR A 18 -17.39 5.33 23.38
C TYR A 18 -18.68 5.17 24.18
N GLY A 19 -18.76 4.21 25.11
CA GLY A 19 -19.95 3.93 25.90
C GLY A 19 -21.05 3.22 25.10
N PRO A 20 -22.31 3.25 25.61
CA PRO A 20 -23.44 2.67 24.90
C PRO A 20 -23.68 3.34 23.56
N TYR A 21 -24.19 2.57 22.58
CA TYR A 21 -24.52 3.10 21.27
C TYR A 21 -25.55 4.23 21.35
N ASP A 22 -25.19 5.38 20.80
CA ASP A 22 -26.09 6.53 20.60
C ASP A 22 -25.94 6.99 19.14
N PRO A 23 -27.02 7.05 18.34
CA PRO A 23 -26.94 7.47 16.95
C PRO A 23 -26.76 8.99 16.77
N SER A 24 -26.95 9.78 17.82
CA SER A 24 -26.92 11.25 17.70
C SER A 24 -25.51 11.86 17.64
N PRO A 25 -24.50 11.42 18.38
CA PRO A 25 -23.17 11.98 18.26
C PRO A 25 -22.44 11.46 17.04
N VAL A 26 -21.82 12.37 16.30
CA VAL A 26 -20.90 12.06 15.20
C VAL A 26 -19.48 12.29 15.71
N SER A 27 -18.65 11.24 15.78
CA SER A 27 -17.24 11.41 16.13
C SER A 27 -16.43 11.75 14.88
N ALA A 28 -15.93 12.98 14.83
CA ALA A 28 -14.93 13.38 13.87
C ALA A 28 -13.55 12.87 14.31
N GLY A 29 -12.71 12.43 13.36
CA GLY A 29 -11.36 11.95 13.62
C GLY A 29 -11.25 10.47 13.98
N THR A 30 -12.32 9.71 13.86
CA THR A 30 -12.26 8.25 13.93
C THR A 30 -11.48 7.71 12.73
N GLN A 31 -10.41 6.96 12.99
CA GLN A 31 -9.57 6.35 11.95
C GLN A 31 -9.88 4.87 11.83
N PRO A 32 -9.77 4.28 10.62
CA PRO A 32 -9.83 2.83 10.47
C PRO A 32 -8.63 2.18 11.16
N ASP A 33 -8.77 0.89 11.48
CA ASP A 33 -7.64 0.12 12.00
C ASP A 33 -6.47 0.13 11.00
N TRP A 34 -5.25 0.14 11.51
CA TRP A 34 -4.05 0.28 10.70
C TRP A 34 -3.91 -0.79 9.60
N TYR A 35 -4.41 -2.00 9.85
CA TYR A 35 -4.34 -3.10 8.88
C TYR A 35 -5.33 -2.97 7.70
N ILE A 36 -6.34 -2.10 7.81
CA ILE A 36 -7.28 -1.75 6.71
C ILE A 36 -6.92 -0.41 6.07
N GLY A 37 -6.00 0.34 6.64
CA GLY A 37 -5.63 1.68 6.21
C GLY A 37 -5.29 1.78 4.73
N PHE A 38 -4.63 0.77 4.15
CA PHE A 38 -4.32 0.75 2.72
C PHE A 38 -5.56 0.78 1.82
N ALA A 39 -6.66 0.15 2.22
CA ALA A 39 -7.91 0.17 1.48
C ALA A 39 -8.61 1.52 1.58
N ASP A 40 -8.66 2.11 2.77
CA ASP A 40 -9.18 3.46 2.97
C ASP A 40 -8.37 4.50 2.20
N GLY A 41 -7.05 4.39 2.23
CA GLY A 41 -6.15 5.25 1.45
C GLY A 41 -6.38 5.16 -0.05
N ALA A 42 -6.60 3.97 -0.58
CA ALA A 42 -6.92 3.77 -1.99
C ALA A 42 -8.22 4.50 -2.39
N LEU A 43 -9.25 4.42 -1.56
CA LEU A 43 -10.52 5.12 -1.79
C LEU A 43 -10.35 6.64 -1.75
N ARG A 44 -9.49 7.16 -0.90
CA ARG A 44 -9.24 8.61 -0.78
C ARG A 44 -8.46 9.20 -1.94
N LEU A 45 -7.62 8.41 -2.62
CA LEU A 45 -6.77 8.90 -3.71
C LEU A 45 -7.46 8.98 -5.06
N VAL A 46 -8.56 8.27 -5.26
CA VAL A 46 -9.31 8.33 -6.53
C VAL A 46 -10.19 9.56 -6.54
N PRO A 47 -10.18 10.36 -7.65
CA PRO A 47 -11.03 11.54 -7.76
C PRO A 47 -12.53 11.21 -7.62
N PRO A 48 -13.29 11.98 -6.83
CA PRO A 48 -14.70 11.66 -6.55
C PRO A 48 -15.63 11.83 -7.76
N HIS A 49 -15.22 12.58 -8.77
CA HIS A 49 -16.01 12.84 -9.99
C HIS A 49 -15.87 11.74 -11.06
N TRP A 50 -15.15 10.67 -10.80
CA TRP A 50 -15.01 9.55 -11.71
C TRP A 50 -16.25 8.67 -11.67
N GLU A 51 -17.28 9.13 -12.36
CA GLU A 51 -18.55 8.44 -12.51
C GLU A 51 -19.01 8.52 -13.97
N PHE A 52 -19.67 7.49 -14.43
CA PHE A 52 -20.32 7.51 -15.74
C PHE A 52 -21.66 6.74 -15.70
N VAL A 53 -22.58 7.10 -16.59
CA VAL A 53 -23.87 6.44 -16.73
C VAL A 53 -23.84 5.55 -17.97
N LEU A 54 -24.10 4.28 -17.79
CA LEU A 54 -24.20 3.30 -18.86
C LEU A 54 -25.36 2.33 -18.56
N PHE A 55 -26.21 2.04 -19.56
CA PHE A 55 -27.40 1.20 -19.41
C PHE A 55 -28.34 1.65 -18.28
N ASP A 56 -28.62 2.94 -18.19
CA ASP A 56 -29.44 3.56 -17.14
C ASP A 56 -28.94 3.29 -15.69
N ARG A 57 -27.67 2.94 -15.55
CA ARG A 57 -27.02 2.76 -14.26
C ARG A 57 -25.80 3.66 -14.13
N THR A 58 -25.64 4.25 -12.96
CA THR A 58 -24.45 5.02 -12.61
C THR A 58 -23.35 4.07 -12.13
N TRP A 59 -22.20 4.12 -12.81
CA TRP A 59 -21.02 3.36 -12.46
C TRP A 59 -20.03 4.27 -11.74
N SER A 60 -19.82 4.02 -10.48
CA SER A 60 -18.91 4.81 -9.63
C SER A 60 -17.48 4.28 -9.74
N LEU A 61 -16.73 4.81 -10.69
CA LEU A 61 -15.31 4.44 -10.86
C LEU A 61 -14.45 4.83 -9.65
N ASN A 62 -14.85 5.85 -8.92
CA ASN A 62 -14.21 6.24 -7.66
C ASN A 62 -14.20 5.14 -6.60
N ILE A 63 -15.11 4.15 -6.70
CA ILE A 63 -15.16 2.96 -5.84
C ILE A 63 -14.57 1.74 -6.58
N LEU A 64 -14.93 1.56 -7.86
CA LEU A 64 -14.51 0.38 -8.63
C LEU A 64 -13.00 0.35 -8.88
N VAL A 65 -12.40 1.47 -9.23
CA VAL A 65 -10.96 1.55 -9.52
C VAL A 65 -10.10 1.13 -8.31
N PRO A 66 -10.30 1.66 -7.10
CA PRO A 66 -9.52 1.21 -5.96
C PRO A 66 -9.79 -0.25 -5.58
N LEU A 67 -11.02 -0.74 -5.68
CA LEU A 67 -11.33 -2.14 -5.39
C LEU A 67 -10.64 -3.10 -6.37
N VAL A 68 -10.70 -2.80 -7.66
CA VAL A 68 -10.03 -3.60 -8.70
C VAL A 68 -8.51 -3.49 -8.54
N GLY A 69 -7.98 -2.31 -8.29
CA GLY A 69 -6.54 -2.09 -8.08
C GLY A 69 -5.99 -2.86 -6.89
N LEU A 70 -6.70 -2.85 -5.76
CA LEU A 70 -6.31 -3.63 -4.58
C LEU A 70 -6.44 -5.12 -4.81
N GLY A 71 -7.52 -5.56 -5.46
CA GLY A 71 -7.71 -6.96 -5.83
C GLY A 71 -6.59 -7.47 -6.73
N LEU A 72 -6.22 -6.71 -7.75
CA LEU A 72 -5.08 -7.02 -8.61
C LEU A 72 -3.76 -7.07 -7.84
N PHE A 73 -3.52 -6.12 -6.97
CA PHE A 73 -2.31 -6.10 -6.14
C PHE A 73 -2.19 -7.36 -5.29
N ILE A 74 -3.26 -7.75 -4.60
CA ILE A 74 -3.30 -8.97 -3.79
C ILE A 74 -3.08 -10.21 -4.66
N VAL A 75 -3.76 -10.32 -5.80
CA VAL A 75 -3.61 -11.45 -6.72
C VAL A 75 -2.18 -11.53 -7.25
N ILE A 76 -1.58 -10.41 -7.66
CA ILE A 76 -0.19 -10.38 -8.13
C ILE A 76 0.77 -10.86 -7.04
N VAL A 77 0.59 -10.41 -5.80
CA VAL A 77 1.42 -10.87 -4.67
C VAL A 77 1.29 -12.37 -4.45
N MET A 78 0.06 -12.91 -4.53
CA MET A 78 -0.20 -14.35 -4.35
C MET A 78 0.41 -15.21 -5.46
N ILE A 79 0.32 -14.76 -6.71
CA ILE A 79 0.80 -15.52 -7.87
C ILE A 79 2.25 -15.20 -8.26
N TYR A 80 2.90 -14.27 -7.56
CA TYR A 80 4.25 -13.82 -7.87
C TYR A 80 5.28 -14.94 -8.02
N PRO A 81 5.33 -15.98 -7.16
CA PRO A 81 6.27 -17.09 -7.34
C PRO A 81 6.11 -17.81 -8.68
N PHE A 82 4.88 -17.97 -9.15
CA PHE A 82 4.58 -18.60 -10.43
C PHE A 82 4.97 -17.70 -11.61
N ILE A 83 4.72 -16.39 -11.50
CA ILE A 83 5.13 -15.41 -12.51
C ILE A 83 6.65 -15.38 -12.63
N GLU A 84 7.36 -15.36 -11.51
CA GLU A 84 8.82 -15.37 -11.51
C GLU A 84 9.39 -16.64 -12.13
N ALA A 85 8.86 -17.81 -11.77
CA ALA A 85 9.26 -19.09 -12.35
C ALA A 85 9.01 -19.15 -13.88
N TRP A 86 7.93 -18.56 -14.32
CA TRP A 86 7.61 -18.48 -15.76
C TRP A 86 8.54 -17.52 -16.51
N LEU A 87 8.81 -16.35 -15.98
CA LEU A 87 9.66 -15.32 -16.61
C LEU A 87 11.14 -15.71 -16.63
N THR A 88 11.64 -16.29 -15.55
CA THR A 88 13.05 -16.70 -15.43
C THR A 88 13.31 -18.08 -16.00
N GLY A 89 12.27 -18.90 -16.23
CA GLY A 89 12.37 -20.30 -16.63
C GLY A 89 12.93 -21.24 -15.57
N ASP A 90 13.23 -20.74 -14.39
CA ASP A 90 13.74 -21.53 -13.26
C ASP A 90 12.58 -22.18 -12.50
N LYS A 91 12.46 -23.51 -12.66
CA LYS A 91 11.43 -24.34 -12.01
C LYS A 91 11.98 -25.19 -10.88
N ARG A 92 13.23 -24.94 -10.47
CA ARG A 92 13.86 -25.72 -9.39
C ARG A 92 13.24 -25.35 -8.04
N GLU A 93 13.23 -26.33 -7.16
CA GLU A 93 12.84 -26.08 -5.76
C GLU A 93 13.95 -25.29 -5.04
N HIS A 94 13.53 -24.24 -4.32
CA HIS A 94 14.42 -23.37 -3.56
C HIS A 94 14.06 -23.47 -2.08
N HIS A 95 14.88 -24.16 -1.30
CA HIS A 95 14.66 -24.36 0.14
C HIS A 95 15.34 -23.30 1.00
N ILE A 96 16.30 -22.57 0.45
CA ILE A 96 17.05 -21.53 1.15
C ILE A 96 16.78 -20.19 0.46
N ALA A 97 16.36 -19.18 1.25
CA ALA A 97 16.16 -17.84 0.73
C ALA A 97 17.50 -17.19 0.35
N GLU A 98 17.56 -16.64 -0.86
CA GLU A 98 18.71 -15.85 -1.30
C GLU A 98 18.81 -14.54 -0.50
N ARG A 99 20.03 -14.07 -0.33
CA ARG A 99 20.25 -12.73 0.25
C ARG A 99 19.67 -11.67 -0.68
N PRO A 100 18.95 -10.66 -0.17
CA PRO A 100 18.31 -9.62 -0.99
C PRO A 100 19.25 -8.97 -2.02
N ARG A 101 20.50 -8.71 -1.62
CA ARG A 101 21.50 -8.12 -2.52
C ARG A 101 21.88 -9.01 -3.72
N ASN A 102 21.75 -10.33 -3.58
CA ASN A 102 22.08 -11.28 -4.65
C ASN A 102 20.93 -11.44 -5.64
N ALA A 103 19.71 -11.13 -5.23
CA ALA A 103 18.50 -11.13 -6.05
C ALA A 103 18.01 -9.69 -6.29
N ALA A 104 18.81 -8.88 -6.97
CA ALA A 104 18.60 -7.44 -7.12
C ALA A 104 17.24 -7.09 -7.73
N THR A 105 16.83 -7.79 -8.78
CA THR A 105 15.55 -7.53 -9.47
C THR A 105 14.36 -7.92 -8.59
N ARG A 106 14.39 -9.09 -7.95
CA ARG A 106 13.33 -9.54 -7.03
C ARG A 106 13.19 -8.58 -5.87
N THR A 107 14.28 -8.17 -5.26
CA THR A 107 14.30 -7.21 -4.14
C THR A 107 13.78 -5.85 -4.59
N ALA A 108 14.13 -5.39 -5.78
CA ALA A 108 13.63 -4.13 -6.34
C ALA A 108 12.12 -4.16 -6.60
N VAL A 109 11.59 -5.26 -7.14
CA VAL A 109 10.14 -5.45 -7.32
C VAL A 109 9.42 -5.47 -5.98
N GLY A 110 9.97 -6.16 -4.99
CA GLY A 110 9.44 -6.17 -3.63
C GLY A 110 9.43 -4.78 -3.00
N ALA A 111 10.49 -4.00 -3.17
CA ALA A 111 10.57 -2.61 -2.70
C ALA A 111 9.52 -1.71 -3.38
N ALA A 112 9.29 -1.89 -4.68
CA ALA A 112 8.22 -1.19 -5.39
C ALA A 112 6.83 -1.50 -4.81
N GLY A 113 6.54 -2.77 -4.54
CA GLY A 113 5.29 -3.20 -3.91
C GLY A 113 5.11 -2.65 -2.50
N VAL A 114 6.15 -2.67 -1.69
CA VAL A 114 6.14 -2.09 -0.33
C VAL A 114 5.92 -0.58 -0.38
N THR A 115 6.56 0.12 -1.31
CA THR A 115 6.39 1.57 -1.49
C THR A 115 4.95 1.91 -1.90
N PHE A 116 4.39 1.16 -2.83
CA PHE A 116 2.99 1.30 -3.24
C PHE A 116 2.04 1.14 -2.05
N TYR A 117 2.20 0.08 -1.28
CA TYR A 117 1.41 -0.17 -0.08
C TYR A 117 1.58 0.93 0.97
N ALA A 118 2.81 1.39 1.20
CA ALA A 118 3.10 2.43 2.17
C ALA A 118 2.45 3.77 1.81
N VAL A 119 2.41 4.13 0.53
CA VAL A 119 1.72 5.35 0.06
C VAL A 119 0.22 5.25 0.28
N LEU A 120 -0.40 4.12 -0.01
CA LEU A 120 -1.82 3.89 0.28
C LEU A 120 -2.10 3.99 1.77
N TRP A 121 -1.25 3.42 2.58
CA TRP A 121 -1.36 3.49 4.04
C TRP A 121 -1.22 4.92 4.57
N ALA A 122 -0.28 5.69 4.03
CA ALA A 122 -0.13 7.11 4.35
C ALA A 122 -1.35 7.95 3.93
N ALA A 123 -1.98 7.60 2.81
CA ALA A 123 -3.19 8.26 2.32
C ALA A 123 -4.39 8.09 3.27
N ALA A 124 -4.46 7.00 4.02
CA ALA A 124 -5.47 6.81 5.06
C ALA A 124 -5.36 7.85 6.19
N SER A 125 -4.16 8.37 6.43
CA SER A 125 -3.89 9.42 7.43
C SER A 125 -3.76 10.81 6.82
N SER A 126 -4.26 11.03 5.60
CA SER A 126 -4.12 12.29 4.87
C SER A 126 -4.72 13.50 5.60
N ASP A 127 -5.85 13.30 6.27
CA ASP A 127 -6.50 14.31 7.10
C ASP A 127 -5.66 14.70 8.33
N ILE A 128 -5.05 13.73 9.00
CA ILE A 128 -4.14 13.95 10.13
C ILE A 128 -2.88 14.69 9.66
N ILE A 129 -2.30 14.27 8.54
CA ILE A 129 -1.12 14.92 7.95
C ILE A 129 -1.44 16.38 7.61
N ALA A 130 -2.54 16.64 6.92
CA ALA A 130 -2.97 17.98 6.56
C ALA A 130 -3.16 18.87 7.79
N THR A 131 -3.82 18.36 8.83
CA THR A 131 -4.08 19.11 10.06
C THR A 131 -2.80 19.38 10.86
N HIS A 132 -1.96 18.37 11.01
CA HIS A 132 -0.74 18.47 11.81
C HIS A 132 0.29 19.44 11.21
N PHE A 133 0.44 19.42 9.90
CA PHE A 133 1.39 20.28 9.18
C PHE A 133 0.76 21.56 8.63
N HIS A 134 -0.50 21.85 8.94
CA HIS A 134 -1.23 23.01 8.42
C HIS A 134 -1.24 23.11 6.89
N LEU A 135 -1.36 21.97 6.22
CA LEU A 135 -1.42 21.85 4.77
C LEU A 135 -2.86 21.80 4.28
N THR A 136 -3.07 22.13 3.01
CA THR A 136 -4.37 21.93 2.38
C THR A 136 -4.61 20.45 2.12
N MET A 137 -5.82 19.97 2.37
CA MET A 137 -6.20 18.59 2.13
C MET A 137 -5.98 18.18 0.67
N GLU A 138 -6.36 19.06 -0.25
CA GLU A 138 -6.17 18.86 -1.69
C GLU A 138 -4.70 18.72 -2.07
N GLY A 139 -3.82 19.56 -1.53
CA GLY A 139 -2.39 19.48 -1.75
C GLY A 139 -1.79 18.16 -1.26
N VAL A 140 -2.22 17.68 -0.10
CA VAL A 140 -1.79 16.38 0.44
C VAL A 140 -2.26 15.22 -0.46
N ILE A 141 -3.50 15.24 -0.91
CA ILE A 141 -4.05 14.22 -1.81
C ILE A 141 -3.30 14.20 -3.14
N HIS A 142 -3.07 15.35 -3.78
CA HIS A 142 -2.33 15.41 -5.03
C HIS A 142 -0.88 14.94 -4.89
N THR A 143 -0.22 15.28 -3.79
CA THR A 143 1.13 14.81 -3.50
C THR A 143 1.17 13.29 -3.35
N LEU A 144 0.22 12.72 -2.63
CA LEU A 144 0.13 11.27 -2.45
C LEU A 144 -0.24 10.54 -3.74
N GLN A 145 -1.07 11.12 -4.60
CA GLN A 145 -1.35 10.58 -5.94
C GLN A 145 -0.07 10.52 -6.79
N ALA A 146 0.72 11.58 -6.79
CA ALA A 146 2.01 11.60 -7.47
C ALA A 146 2.98 10.57 -6.89
N MET A 147 3.06 10.46 -5.56
CA MET A 147 3.89 9.47 -4.88
C MET A 147 3.44 8.03 -5.15
N LEU A 148 2.14 7.78 -5.34
CA LEU A 148 1.62 6.45 -5.67
C LEU A 148 2.15 5.94 -7.00
N ILE A 149 2.34 6.83 -7.97
CA ILE A 149 2.85 6.49 -9.30
C ILE A 149 4.38 6.50 -9.31
N LEU A 150 5.00 7.57 -8.81
CA LEU A 150 6.45 7.77 -8.87
C LEU A 150 7.20 6.97 -7.79
N GLY A 151 6.62 6.81 -6.62
CA GLY A 151 7.26 6.12 -5.49
C GLY A 151 7.72 4.70 -5.81
N PRO A 152 6.85 3.82 -6.34
CA PRO A 152 7.24 2.47 -6.73
C PRO A 152 8.36 2.44 -7.78
N VAL A 153 8.32 3.34 -8.76
CA VAL A 153 9.36 3.44 -9.79
C VAL A 153 10.70 3.84 -9.18
N VAL A 154 10.70 4.87 -8.37
CA VAL A 154 11.92 5.32 -7.65
C VAL A 154 12.41 4.24 -6.69
N GLY A 155 11.52 3.62 -5.93
CA GLY A 155 11.85 2.52 -5.03
C GLY A 155 12.49 1.34 -5.75
N TYR A 156 12.00 0.98 -6.92
CA TYR A 156 12.58 -0.06 -7.76
C TYR A 156 14.02 0.27 -8.17
N PHE A 157 14.24 1.42 -8.79
CA PHE A 157 15.57 1.79 -9.30
C PHE A 157 16.58 2.03 -8.19
N VAL A 158 16.21 2.69 -7.12
CA VAL A 158 17.09 2.94 -5.97
C VAL A 158 17.50 1.61 -5.33
N THR A 159 16.55 0.74 -5.05
CA THR A 159 16.83 -0.57 -4.44
C THR A 159 17.70 -1.44 -5.33
N LYS A 160 17.44 -1.46 -6.63
CA LYS A 160 18.25 -2.22 -7.57
C LYS A 160 19.69 -1.72 -7.62
N ARG A 161 19.90 -0.41 -7.65
CA ARG A 161 21.25 0.18 -7.62
C ARG A 161 21.98 -0.13 -6.31
N ILE A 162 21.31 -0.04 -5.19
CA ILE A 162 21.89 -0.40 -3.88
C ILE A 162 22.31 -1.87 -3.87
N CYS A 163 21.47 -2.77 -4.33
CA CYS A 163 21.80 -4.20 -4.38
C CYS A 163 23.02 -4.47 -5.27
N ILE A 164 23.09 -3.87 -6.45
CA ILE A 164 24.22 -4.01 -7.37
C ILE A 164 25.53 -3.43 -6.75
N ALA A 165 25.44 -2.29 -6.10
CA ALA A 165 26.59 -1.68 -5.42
C ALA A 165 27.13 -2.57 -4.29
N LEU A 166 26.22 -3.18 -3.51
CA LEU A 166 26.61 -4.12 -2.45
C LEU A 166 27.24 -5.40 -3.01
N GLN A 167 26.73 -5.93 -4.12
CA GLN A 167 27.34 -7.07 -4.81
C GLN A 167 28.76 -6.76 -5.29
N LYS A 168 28.98 -5.54 -5.79
CA LYS A 168 30.30 -5.09 -6.22
C LYS A 168 31.29 -5.05 -5.05
N LYS A 169 30.87 -4.46 -3.93
CA LYS A 169 31.67 -4.40 -2.72
C LYS A 169 32.04 -5.79 -2.18
N ASP A 170 31.13 -6.75 -2.23
CA ASP A 170 31.39 -8.12 -1.78
C ASP A 170 32.42 -8.86 -2.66
N ARG A 171 32.59 -8.45 -3.92
CA ARG A 171 33.61 -9.03 -4.83
C ARG A 171 35.00 -8.43 -4.66
N GLU A 172 35.08 -7.26 -4.05
CA GLU A 172 36.35 -6.54 -3.80
C GLU A 172 36.99 -6.94 -2.46
N ILE A 173 36.29 -7.72 -1.63
CA ILE A 173 36.79 -8.29 -0.38
C ILE A 173 37.17 -9.75 -0.60
#